data_054c502e3d586efbfca85fe282f32337
#
_entry.id   054c502e3d586efbfca85fe282f32337
#
_cell.length_a   1.000
_cell.length_b   1.000
_cell.length_c   1.000
_cell.angle_alpha   90.00
_cell.angle_beta   90.00
_cell.angle_gamma   90.00
#
_symmetry.space_group_name_H-M   'P 1'
#
loop_
_entity.id
_entity.type
_entity.pdbx_description
1 polymer ?
#
loop_
_entity_poly.entity_id
_entity_poly.type
_entity_poly.pdbx_seq_one_letter_code
_entity_poly.pdbx_strand_id
1 'polypeptide(L)'
;GASGLMASIASALAGADTIILEHMDRVGKKILATGNGKCNYTNEVQGLSCYRGENPAFAVPVFRQFDQKKTVAFFREIGIEPKIKNGYYYPASEQAASVLDVLRMEAAYTGVKEIVSCEIKAIKRQGDFFLIRTGTGDFRAKSIIFATGLFASPKSGSDGSALPYIEHFGHHIIDIVPAL
;
A
#
# COMPACT_ATOMS: atom_id res chain seq x y z
N GLY A 1 3.57 -3.07 1.13
CA GLY A 1 4.18 -1.75 0.88
C GLY A 1 3.31 -0.62 1.42
N ALA A 2 3.51 0.61 0.92
CA ALA A 2 2.77 1.79 1.41
C ALA A 2 1.25 1.62 1.35
N SER A 3 0.72 1.17 0.22
CA SER A 3 -0.73 0.95 0.04
C SER A 3 -1.29 -0.10 1.01
N GLY A 4 -0.54 -1.18 1.27
CA GLY A 4 -0.96 -2.20 2.23
C GLY A 4 -0.97 -1.70 3.68
N LEU A 5 0.04 -0.92 4.09
CA LEU A 5 0.06 -0.30 5.41
C LEU A 5 -1.11 0.68 5.57
N MET A 6 -1.32 1.58 4.60
CA MET A 6 -2.45 2.51 4.64
C MET A 6 -3.80 1.79 4.67
N ALA A 7 -3.98 0.76 3.84
CA ALA A 7 -5.22 -0.02 3.81
C ALA A 7 -5.47 -0.75 5.12
N SER A 8 -4.42 -1.30 5.75
CA SER A 8 -4.54 -2.01 7.03
C SER A 8 -4.91 -1.06 8.18
N ILE A 9 -4.27 0.12 8.24
CA ILE A 9 -4.60 1.17 9.21
C ILE A 9 -6.07 1.61 9.03
N ALA A 10 -6.47 1.94 7.80
CA ALA A 10 -7.84 2.37 7.51
C ALA A 10 -8.87 1.27 7.85
N SER A 11 -8.58 0.00 7.57
CA SER A 11 -9.45 -1.12 7.92
C SER A 11 -9.58 -1.29 9.43
N ALA A 12 -8.47 -1.20 10.16
CA ALA A 12 -8.47 -1.33 11.62
C ALA A 12 -9.21 -0.16 12.29
N LEU A 13 -9.00 1.08 11.83
CA LEU A 13 -9.75 2.26 12.29
C LEU A 13 -11.26 2.15 12.01
N ALA A 14 -11.65 1.43 10.96
CA ALA A 14 -13.05 1.10 10.68
C ALA A 14 -13.59 -0.08 11.51
N GLY A 15 -12.83 -0.61 12.47
CA GLY A 15 -13.23 -1.68 13.38
C GLY A 15 -13.03 -3.10 12.87
N ALA A 16 -12.28 -3.30 11.77
CA ALA A 16 -11.96 -4.64 11.28
C ALA A 16 -10.76 -5.24 12.02
N ASP A 17 -10.83 -6.53 12.39
CA ASP A 17 -9.64 -7.30 12.78
C ASP A 17 -8.78 -7.54 11.53
N THR A 18 -7.63 -6.90 11.49
CA THR A 18 -6.83 -6.77 10.28
C THR A 18 -5.44 -7.40 10.45
N ILE A 19 -5.04 -8.20 9.48
CA ILE A 19 -3.69 -8.75 9.39
C ILE A 19 -3.03 -8.39 8.06
N ILE A 20 -1.73 -8.18 8.08
CA ILE A 20 -0.89 -8.07 6.87
C ILE A 20 -0.15 -9.39 6.69
N LEU A 21 -0.28 -9.99 5.50
CA LEU A 21 0.55 -11.11 5.07
C LEU A 21 1.60 -10.57 4.10
N GLU A 22 2.86 -10.65 4.45
CA GLU A 22 3.99 -10.11 3.67
C GLU A 22 5.02 -11.21 3.41
N HIS A 23 5.37 -11.44 2.15
CA HIS A 23 6.34 -12.49 1.80
C HIS A 23 7.79 -12.11 2.11
N MET A 24 8.08 -10.82 2.19
CA MET A 24 9.40 -10.34 2.61
C MET A 24 9.58 -10.46 4.13
N ASP A 25 10.81 -10.27 4.60
CA ASP A 25 11.19 -10.29 6.02
C ASP A 25 10.66 -9.10 6.83
N ARG A 26 10.08 -8.08 6.16
CA ARG A 26 9.45 -6.91 6.78
C ARG A 26 8.51 -6.21 5.80
N VAL A 27 7.48 -5.57 6.33
CA VAL A 27 6.56 -4.75 5.55
C VAL A 27 7.21 -3.43 5.11
N GLY A 28 6.77 -2.92 3.95
CA GLY A 28 7.09 -1.55 3.53
C GLY A 28 8.49 -1.34 2.96
N LYS A 29 9.28 -2.38 2.70
CA LYS A 29 10.66 -2.29 2.17
C LYS A 29 10.83 -1.30 1.02
N LYS A 30 9.87 -1.26 0.07
CA LYS A 30 9.93 -0.39 -1.10
C LYS A 30 9.85 1.10 -0.74
N ILE A 31 9.25 1.47 0.39
CA ILE A 31 9.19 2.88 0.83
C ILE A 31 10.60 3.45 0.97
N LEU A 32 11.54 2.66 1.48
CA LEU A 32 12.92 3.10 1.73
C LEU A 32 13.67 3.54 0.47
N ALA A 33 13.26 3.04 -0.71
CA ALA A 33 13.87 3.41 -2.00
C ALA A 33 13.15 4.56 -2.70
N THR A 34 11.98 5.00 -2.20
CA THR A 34 11.20 6.06 -2.85
C THR A 34 11.83 7.43 -2.66
N GLY A 35 11.64 8.32 -3.64
CA GLY A 35 12.17 9.68 -3.58
C GLY A 35 13.69 9.74 -3.33
N ASN A 36 14.45 8.81 -3.89
CA ASN A 36 15.89 8.65 -3.66
C ASN A 36 16.25 8.55 -2.15
N GLY A 37 15.51 7.71 -1.43
CA GLY A 37 15.69 7.49 0.02
C GLY A 37 15.04 8.54 0.92
N LYS A 38 14.30 9.50 0.35
CA LYS A 38 13.65 10.60 1.10
C LYS A 38 12.15 10.43 1.25
N CYS A 39 11.51 9.58 0.46
CA CYS A 39 10.07 9.35 0.36
C CYS A 39 9.29 10.61 -0.02
N ASN A 40 9.19 10.91 -1.32
CA ASN A 40 8.18 11.83 -1.81
C ASN A 40 6.79 11.20 -1.65
N TYR A 41 5.99 11.68 -0.68
CA TYR A 41 4.72 11.04 -0.35
C TYR A 41 3.49 11.72 -0.96
N THR A 42 3.59 12.97 -1.43
CA THR A 42 2.55 13.65 -2.19
C THR A 42 3.08 14.88 -2.95
N ASN A 43 2.20 15.55 -3.71
CA ASN A 43 2.53 16.73 -4.51
C ASN A 43 1.43 17.79 -4.36
N GLU A 44 1.80 19.08 -4.47
CA GLU A 44 0.83 20.20 -4.50
C GLU A 44 -0.11 20.11 -5.69
N VAL A 45 0.41 19.68 -6.84
CA VAL A 45 -0.37 19.54 -8.08
C VAL A 45 -0.93 18.11 -8.16
N GLN A 46 -2.25 18.00 -8.09
CA GLN A 46 -2.96 16.73 -8.12
C GLN A 46 -4.16 16.80 -9.10
N GLY A 47 -3.97 17.49 -10.22
CA GLY A 47 -4.99 17.60 -11.25
C GLY A 47 -5.04 16.40 -12.19
N LEU A 48 -6.16 16.22 -12.90
CA LEU A 48 -6.35 15.13 -13.87
C LEU A 48 -5.25 15.11 -14.94
N SER A 49 -4.69 16.26 -15.30
CA SER A 49 -3.57 16.38 -16.23
C SER A 49 -2.28 15.70 -15.79
N CYS A 50 -2.15 15.33 -14.50
CA CYS A 50 -1.01 14.61 -13.96
C CYS A 50 -1.09 13.10 -14.21
N TYR A 51 -2.23 12.59 -14.68
CA TYR A 51 -2.48 11.15 -14.86
C TYR A 51 -2.56 10.82 -16.35
N ARG A 52 -2.02 9.66 -16.71
CA ARG A 52 -1.97 9.14 -18.08
C ARG A 52 -2.57 7.75 -18.11
N GLY A 53 -3.05 7.31 -19.25
CA GLY A 53 -3.64 6.01 -19.49
C GLY A 53 -4.96 6.12 -20.26
N GLU A 54 -5.64 5.01 -20.46
CA GLU A 54 -6.90 4.95 -21.21
C GLU A 54 -8.04 5.70 -20.50
N ASN A 55 -8.08 5.67 -19.17
CA ASN A 55 -9.11 6.33 -18.38
C ASN A 55 -8.52 7.06 -17.17
N PRO A 56 -7.81 8.17 -17.33
CA PRO A 56 -7.24 8.92 -16.21
C PRO A 56 -8.31 9.49 -15.26
N ALA A 57 -9.55 9.68 -15.72
CA ALA A 57 -10.66 10.12 -14.87
C ALA A 57 -11.01 9.13 -13.76
N PHE A 58 -10.60 7.88 -13.85
CA PHE A 58 -10.75 6.86 -12.80
C PHE A 58 -10.14 7.29 -11.45
N ALA A 59 -9.12 8.14 -11.46
CA ALA A 59 -8.48 8.65 -10.24
C ALA A 59 -9.34 9.71 -9.51
N VAL A 60 -10.25 10.41 -10.19
CA VAL A 60 -11.01 11.54 -9.63
C VAL A 60 -11.86 11.18 -8.41
N PRO A 61 -12.63 10.07 -8.38
CA PRO A 61 -13.38 9.67 -7.19
C PRO A 61 -12.52 9.45 -5.95
N VAL A 62 -11.29 8.95 -6.15
CA VAL A 62 -10.33 8.74 -5.05
C VAL A 62 -9.87 10.09 -4.50
N PHE A 63 -9.49 11.04 -5.36
CA PHE A 63 -9.04 12.38 -4.92
C PHE A 63 -10.12 13.18 -4.23
N ARG A 64 -11.39 13.02 -4.62
CA ARG A 64 -12.52 13.65 -3.92
C ARG A 64 -12.66 13.16 -2.48
N GLN A 65 -12.28 11.92 -2.21
CA GLN A 65 -12.33 11.32 -0.88
C GLN A 65 -11.06 11.54 -0.07
N PHE A 66 -9.90 11.39 -0.72
CA PHE A 66 -8.59 11.48 -0.08
C PHE A 66 -7.58 12.17 -1.00
N ASP A 67 -7.52 13.49 -0.88
CA ASP A 67 -6.66 14.36 -1.67
C ASP A 67 -5.29 14.60 -1.01
N GLN A 68 -4.48 15.44 -1.63
CA GLN A 68 -3.18 15.85 -1.12
C GLN A 68 -3.28 16.48 0.28
N LYS A 69 -4.31 17.31 0.56
CA LYS A 69 -4.46 17.96 1.86
C LYS A 69 -4.74 16.94 2.96
N LYS A 70 -5.61 15.97 2.70
CA LYS A 70 -5.90 14.88 3.62
C LYS A 70 -4.69 13.96 3.81
N THR A 71 -3.90 13.74 2.75
CA THR A 71 -2.64 12.99 2.86
C THR A 71 -1.67 13.70 3.81
N VAL A 72 -1.48 15.01 3.66
CA VAL A 72 -0.59 15.78 4.55
C VAL A 72 -1.13 15.80 5.98
N ALA A 73 -2.45 15.98 6.16
CA ALA A 73 -3.08 15.98 7.48
C ALA A 73 -2.88 14.64 8.19
N PHE A 74 -3.13 13.51 7.50
CA PHE A 74 -2.89 12.18 8.04
C PHE A 74 -1.43 11.98 8.47
N PHE A 75 -0.47 12.34 7.62
CA PHE A 75 0.94 12.17 7.97
C PHE A 75 1.37 13.07 9.14
N ARG A 76 0.82 14.28 9.27
CA ARG A 76 1.04 15.13 10.46
C ARG A 76 0.48 14.50 11.72
N GLU A 77 -0.72 13.95 11.65
CA GLU A 77 -1.37 13.28 12.78
C GLU A 77 -0.51 12.14 13.32
N ILE A 78 0.11 11.36 12.46
CA ILE A 78 1.01 10.27 12.86
C ILE A 78 2.48 10.70 13.05
N GLY A 79 2.78 12.02 13.05
CA GLY A 79 4.08 12.57 13.46
C GLY A 79 5.04 12.93 12.33
N ILE A 80 4.59 13.02 11.08
CA ILE A 80 5.42 13.49 9.95
C ILE A 80 5.12 14.95 9.61
N GLU A 81 6.02 15.86 9.96
CA GLU A 81 6.00 17.22 9.44
C GLU A 81 6.51 17.26 7.98
N PRO A 82 5.81 17.97 7.08
CA PRO A 82 6.19 18.07 5.70
C PRO A 82 7.34 19.07 5.47
N LYS A 83 8.25 18.71 4.59
CA LYS A 83 9.18 19.62 3.90
C LYS A 83 8.79 19.69 2.44
N ILE A 84 8.46 20.90 1.96
CA ILE A 84 8.05 21.11 0.57
C ILE A 84 9.27 21.58 -0.24
N LYS A 85 9.49 20.94 -1.37
CA LYS A 85 10.51 21.31 -2.35
C LYS A 85 9.96 21.19 -3.76
N ASN A 86 9.85 22.30 -4.46
CA ASN A 86 9.32 22.37 -5.82
C ASN A 86 7.94 21.68 -5.96
N GLY A 87 7.04 21.86 -4.99
CA GLY A 87 5.72 21.21 -4.98
C GLY A 87 5.69 19.76 -4.49
N TYR A 88 6.84 19.12 -4.30
CA TYR A 88 6.93 17.76 -3.75
C TYR A 88 7.00 17.79 -2.23
N TYR A 89 6.29 16.88 -1.58
CA TYR A 89 6.26 16.73 -0.13
C TYR A 89 7.15 15.59 0.32
N TYR A 90 8.05 15.88 1.22
CA TYR A 90 8.94 14.94 1.89
C TYR A 90 8.75 15.03 3.41
N PRO A 91 9.12 14.02 4.20
CA PRO A 91 9.24 14.21 5.65
C PRO A 91 10.33 15.26 5.95
N ALA A 92 10.15 16.05 7.01
CA ALA A 92 11.14 17.06 7.41
C ALA A 92 12.54 16.47 7.67
N SER A 93 12.61 15.21 8.08
CA SER A 93 13.85 14.45 8.24
C SER A 93 14.57 14.17 6.91
N GLU A 94 13.91 14.30 5.77
CA GLU A 94 14.38 13.86 4.45
C GLU A 94 14.82 12.39 4.42
N GLN A 95 14.25 11.54 5.27
CA GLN A 95 14.54 10.11 5.36
C GLN A 95 13.27 9.28 5.17
N ALA A 96 13.27 8.39 4.18
CA ALA A 96 12.16 7.48 3.92
C ALA A 96 11.88 6.54 5.10
N ALA A 97 12.89 6.25 5.92
CA ALA A 97 12.75 5.47 7.14
C ALA A 97 11.73 6.08 8.11
N SER A 98 11.74 7.42 8.29
CA SER A 98 10.78 8.09 9.17
C SER A 98 9.33 7.82 8.76
N VAL A 99 9.05 7.85 7.44
CA VAL A 99 7.71 7.55 6.92
C VAL A 99 7.33 6.10 7.14
N LEU A 100 8.25 5.17 6.92
CA LEU A 100 8.01 3.75 7.14
C LEU A 100 7.75 3.46 8.62
N ASP A 101 8.56 4.03 9.51
CA ASP A 101 8.49 3.79 10.95
C ASP A 101 7.16 4.28 11.53
N VAL A 102 6.71 5.50 11.20
CA VAL A 102 5.42 6.00 11.69
C VAL A 102 4.23 5.20 11.15
N LEU A 103 4.28 4.75 9.88
CA LEU A 103 3.22 3.89 9.33
C LEU A 103 3.15 2.53 10.04
N ARG A 104 4.29 1.95 10.40
CA ARG A 104 4.34 0.69 11.16
C ARG A 104 3.90 0.89 12.60
N MET A 105 4.31 1.98 13.22
CA MET A 105 3.86 2.33 14.57
C MET A 105 2.33 2.52 14.61
N GLU A 106 1.77 3.23 13.64
CA GLU A 106 0.34 3.44 13.54
C GLU A 106 -0.42 2.14 13.27
N ALA A 107 0.10 1.28 12.38
CA ALA A 107 -0.48 -0.05 12.16
C ALA A 107 -0.49 -0.89 13.45
N ALA A 108 0.61 -0.89 14.19
CA ALA A 108 0.69 -1.59 15.48
C ALA A 108 -0.25 -0.97 16.54
N TYR A 109 -0.32 0.36 16.63
CA TYR A 109 -1.19 1.09 17.55
C TYR A 109 -2.67 0.79 17.30
N THR A 110 -3.08 0.68 16.03
CA THR A 110 -4.44 0.31 15.64
C THR A 110 -4.74 -1.19 15.72
N GLY A 111 -3.79 -2.00 16.20
CA GLY A 111 -3.97 -3.44 16.43
C GLY A 111 -3.74 -4.33 15.21
N VAL A 112 -3.21 -3.79 14.11
CA VAL A 112 -2.85 -4.59 12.92
C VAL A 112 -1.73 -5.55 13.26
N LYS A 113 -1.90 -6.83 12.90
CA LYS A 113 -0.87 -7.86 13.04
C LYS A 113 -0.09 -8.02 11.73
N GLU A 114 1.23 -8.04 11.80
CA GLU A 114 2.11 -8.29 10.66
C GLU A 114 2.64 -9.73 10.71
N ILE A 115 2.39 -10.51 9.66
CA ILE A 115 2.96 -11.83 9.45
C ILE A 115 3.92 -11.73 8.27
N VAL A 116 5.19 -11.68 8.57
CA VAL A 116 6.28 -11.54 7.59
C VAL A 116 6.84 -12.91 7.19
N SER A 117 7.67 -12.95 6.14
CA SER A 117 8.19 -14.19 5.55
C SER A 117 7.07 -15.20 5.26
N CYS A 118 5.91 -14.67 4.88
CA CYS A 118 4.67 -15.40 4.71
C CYS A 118 4.36 -15.55 3.21
N GLU A 119 4.79 -16.64 2.62
CA GLU A 119 4.53 -16.94 1.22
C GLU A 119 3.09 -17.45 1.04
N ILE A 120 2.32 -16.79 0.17
CA ILE A 120 0.97 -17.22 -0.22
C ILE A 120 1.08 -18.36 -1.22
N LYS A 121 0.51 -19.54 -0.90
CA LYS A 121 0.49 -20.71 -1.75
C LYS A 121 -0.82 -20.89 -2.51
N ALA A 122 -1.92 -20.48 -1.91
CA ALA A 122 -3.24 -20.53 -2.55
C ALA A 122 -4.22 -19.60 -1.84
N ILE A 123 -5.17 -19.08 -2.60
CA ILE A 123 -6.32 -18.34 -2.09
C ILE A 123 -7.56 -18.97 -2.69
N LYS A 124 -8.54 -19.37 -1.86
CA LYS A 124 -9.82 -19.95 -2.30
C LYS A 124 -10.97 -19.27 -1.59
N ARG A 125 -12.03 -18.96 -2.32
CA ARG A 125 -13.29 -18.54 -1.73
C ARG A 125 -14.06 -19.77 -1.24
N GLN A 126 -14.54 -19.72 0.01
CA GLN A 126 -15.34 -20.77 0.64
C GLN A 126 -16.58 -20.13 1.30
N GLY A 127 -17.68 -20.06 0.56
CA GLY A 127 -18.88 -19.33 1.02
C GLY A 127 -18.59 -17.85 1.24
N ASP A 128 -18.78 -17.39 2.46
CA ASP A 128 -18.65 -15.97 2.83
C ASP A 128 -17.22 -15.55 3.27
N PHE A 129 -16.26 -16.44 3.14
CA PHE A 129 -14.88 -16.15 3.51
C PHE A 129 -13.88 -16.64 2.49
N PHE A 130 -12.65 -16.15 2.61
CA PHE A 130 -11.49 -16.62 1.87
C PHE A 130 -10.61 -17.48 2.79
N LEU A 131 -10.17 -18.62 2.27
CA LEU A 131 -9.11 -19.44 2.87
C LEU A 131 -7.80 -19.11 2.16
N ILE A 132 -6.85 -18.58 2.91
CA ILE A 132 -5.51 -18.23 2.43
C ILE A 132 -4.53 -19.27 2.99
N ARG A 133 -3.96 -20.09 2.12
CA ARG A 133 -2.92 -21.07 2.47
C ARG A 133 -1.56 -20.45 2.31
N THR A 134 -0.72 -20.60 3.31
CA THR A 134 0.63 -20.05 3.33
C THR A 134 1.68 -21.07 3.75
N GLY A 135 2.94 -20.68 3.68
CA GLY A 135 4.04 -21.50 4.20
C GLY A 135 4.07 -21.59 5.72
N THR A 136 3.42 -20.67 6.44
CA THR A 136 3.44 -20.55 7.90
C THR A 136 2.13 -20.98 8.57
N GLY A 137 1.11 -21.34 7.79
CA GLY A 137 -0.22 -21.74 8.26
C GLY A 137 -1.34 -21.21 7.39
N ASP A 138 -2.58 -21.55 7.72
CA ASP A 138 -3.77 -21.13 6.98
C ASP A 138 -4.48 -19.97 7.71
N PHE A 139 -4.97 -19.01 6.94
CA PHE A 139 -5.73 -17.86 7.43
C PHE A 139 -7.13 -17.83 6.82
N ARG A 140 -8.10 -17.30 7.57
CA ARG A 140 -9.47 -17.07 7.11
C ARG A 140 -9.79 -15.59 7.19
N ALA A 141 -10.37 -15.03 6.14
CA ALA A 141 -10.75 -13.63 6.09
C ALA A 141 -12.09 -13.45 5.36
N LYS A 142 -12.90 -12.49 5.79
CA LYS A 142 -14.12 -12.08 5.08
C LYS A 142 -13.81 -11.29 3.80
N SER A 143 -12.71 -10.56 3.83
CA SER A 143 -12.28 -9.70 2.72
C SER A 143 -10.76 -9.77 2.55
N ILE A 144 -10.29 -9.56 1.33
CA ILE A 144 -8.86 -9.47 1.00
C ILE A 144 -8.62 -8.17 0.25
N ILE A 145 -7.56 -7.47 0.62
CA ILE A 145 -7.05 -6.30 -0.09
C ILE A 145 -5.70 -6.67 -0.70
N PHE A 146 -5.63 -6.73 -2.01
CA PHE A 146 -4.37 -6.93 -2.72
C PHE A 146 -3.61 -5.61 -2.83
N ALA A 147 -2.49 -5.52 -2.13
CA ALA A 147 -1.63 -4.34 -2.08
C ALA A 147 -0.16 -4.69 -2.35
N THR A 148 0.05 -5.72 -3.15
CA THR A 148 1.35 -6.36 -3.40
C THR A 148 2.24 -5.58 -4.37
N GLY A 149 1.67 -4.61 -5.09
CA GLY A 149 2.36 -3.89 -6.16
C GLY A 149 2.42 -4.71 -7.45
N LEU A 150 3.12 -4.16 -8.45
CA LEU A 150 3.33 -4.75 -9.76
C LEU A 150 4.81 -5.17 -9.91
N PHE A 151 5.43 -4.88 -11.06
CA PHE A 151 6.81 -5.31 -11.39
C PHE A 151 7.90 -4.27 -11.08
N ALA A 152 7.56 -3.19 -10.36
CA ALA A 152 8.46 -2.04 -10.21
C ALA A 152 9.76 -2.32 -9.45
N SER A 153 9.79 -3.32 -8.57
CA SER A 153 10.98 -3.64 -7.78
C SER A 153 10.90 -5.06 -7.19
N PRO A 154 11.20 -6.10 -7.97
CA PRO A 154 11.12 -7.50 -7.51
C PRO A 154 11.93 -7.77 -6.24
N LYS A 155 13.13 -7.20 -6.13
CA LYS A 155 14.00 -7.36 -4.95
C LYS A 155 13.39 -6.81 -3.64
N SER A 156 12.42 -5.91 -3.72
CA SER A 156 11.70 -5.37 -2.57
C SER A 156 10.27 -5.90 -2.45
N GLY A 157 9.94 -6.97 -3.15
CA GLY A 157 8.66 -7.66 -3.07
C GLY A 157 7.58 -7.18 -4.04
N SER A 158 7.92 -6.31 -5.00
CA SER A 158 6.98 -5.86 -6.05
C SER A 158 7.30 -6.61 -7.35
N ASP A 159 6.92 -7.89 -7.40
CA ASP A 159 7.31 -8.87 -8.42
C ASP A 159 6.12 -9.39 -9.26
N GLY A 160 4.91 -8.87 -9.02
CA GLY A 160 3.69 -9.29 -9.72
C GLY A 160 3.13 -10.64 -9.30
N SER A 161 3.70 -11.31 -8.31
CA SER A 161 3.33 -12.67 -7.88
C SER A 161 1.87 -12.83 -7.44
N ALA A 162 1.18 -11.75 -7.08
CA ALA A 162 -0.23 -11.80 -6.70
C ALA A 162 -1.21 -11.65 -7.88
N LEU A 163 -0.74 -11.23 -9.06
CA LEU A 163 -1.61 -11.01 -10.22
C LEU A 163 -2.44 -12.24 -10.61
N PRO A 164 -1.89 -13.47 -10.65
CA PRO A 164 -2.68 -14.66 -10.97
C PRO A 164 -3.85 -14.91 -10.00
N TYR A 165 -3.70 -14.52 -8.71
CA TYR A 165 -4.82 -14.64 -7.76
C TYR A 165 -5.92 -13.61 -8.06
N ILE A 166 -5.54 -12.38 -8.46
CA ILE A 166 -6.50 -11.33 -8.81
C ILE A 166 -7.31 -11.74 -10.04
N GLU A 167 -6.65 -12.27 -11.08
CA GLU A 167 -7.28 -12.79 -12.28
C GLU A 167 -8.20 -14.00 -11.98
N HIS A 168 -7.77 -14.90 -11.08
CA HIS A 168 -8.58 -16.05 -10.65
C HIS A 168 -9.91 -15.63 -10.03
N PHE A 169 -10.00 -14.46 -9.41
CA PHE A 169 -11.24 -13.88 -8.88
C PHE A 169 -12.05 -13.08 -9.91
N GLY A 170 -11.70 -13.16 -11.19
CA GLY A 170 -12.45 -12.56 -12.29
C GLY A 170 -12.10 -11.10 -12.59
N HIS A 171 -11.02 -10.56 -12.03
CA HIS A 171 -10.54 -9.25 -12.39
C HIS A 171 -9.70 -9.33 -13.67
N HIS A 172 -9.87 -8.33 -14.53
CA HIS A 172 -9.02 -8.17 -15.70
C HIS A 172 -7.82 -7.28 -15.36
N ILE A 173 -6.63 -7.75 -15.68
CA ILE A 173 -5.40 -6.97 -15.53
C ILE A 173 -5.13 -6.28 -16.87
N ILE A 174 -5.16 -4.95 -16.87
CA ILE A 174 -4.78 -4.15 -18.04
C ILE A 174 -3.27 -4.22 -18.23
N ASP A 175 -2.80 -3.96 -19.46
CA ASP A 175 -1.39 -4.00 -19.79
C ASP A 175 -0.56 -3.13 -18.85
N ILE A 176 0.44 -3.74 -18.25
CA ILE A 176 1.32 -3.07 -17.29
C ILE A 176 2.48 -2.47 -18.07
N VAL A 177 2.56 -1.15 -18.07
CA VAL A 177 3.62 -0.39 -18.72
C VAL A 177 4.46 0.37 -17.69
N PRO A 178 5.75 0.64 -17.97
CA PRO A 178 6.56 1.51 -17.14
C PRO A 178 5.94 2.90 -17.04
N ALA A 179 5.88 3.45 -15.82
CA ALA A 179 5.51 4.84 -15.55
C ALA A 179 6.71 5.58 -14.95
N LEU A 180 7.16 6.63 -15.63
CA LEU A 180 8.28 7.49 -15.22
C LEU A 180 7.79 8.90 -14.91
#